data_e9e5906b3a6724d4724f29a9dd7c1825
#
_entry.id   e9e5906b3a6724d4724f29a9dd7c1825
#
_cell.length_a   1.000
_cell.length_b   1.000
_cell.length_c   1.000
_cell.angle_alpha   90.00
_cell.angle_beta   90.00
_cell.angle_gamma   90.00
#
_symmetry.space_group_name_H-M   'P 1'
#
loop_
_entity.id
_entity.type
_entity.pdbx_description
1 polymer ?
#
loop_
_entity_poly.entity_id
_entity_poly.type
_entity_poly.pdbx_seq_one_letter_code
_entity_poly.pdbx_strand_id
1 'polypeptide(L)' 'MCLAVPVKITSIEGDQADVDIGGVIRRVSIALTPEAEVGNYVLLHTGYAINVLNEQEAQETLSLLERLVEAGEGE' A
#
# COMPACT_ATOMS: atom_id res chain seq x y z
N MET A 1 9.81 -7.32 11.34
CA MET A 1 9.52 -5.88 11.34
C MET A 1 8.36 -5.60 10.40
N CYS A 2 7.36 -4.93 10.90
CA CYS A 2 6.19 -4.58 10.09
C CYS A 2 6.34 -3.19 9.52
N LEU A 3 6.37 -3.09 8.21
CA LEU A 3 6.40 -1.81 7.53
C LEU A 3 5.12 -1.66 6.74
N ALA A 4 4.48 -0.52 6.86
CA ALA A 4 3.36 -0.19 6.00
C ALA A 4 3.90 0.12 4.60
N VAL A 5 3.33 -0.50 3.59
CA VAL A 5 3.79 -0.37 2.21
C VAL A 5 2.66 0.22 1.37
N PRO A 6 2.91 1.28 0.59
CA PRO A 6 1.89 1.79 -0.33
C PRO A 6 1.69 0.82 -1.48
N VAL A 7 0.44 0.47 -1.73
CA VAL A 7 0.04 -0.42 -2.81
C VAL A 7 -1.14 0.18 -3.54
N LYS A 8 -1.27 -0.15 -4.82
CA LYS A 8 -2.31 0.41 -5.66
C LYS A 8 -3.51 -0.53 -5.72
N ILE A 9 -4.70 0.01 -5.51
CA ILE A 9 -5.94 -0.74 -5.63
C ILE A 9 -6.27 -0.94 -7.10
N THR A 10 -6.45 -2.20 -7.51
CA THR A 10 -6.81 -2.53 -8.88
C THR A 10 -8.30 -2.84 -9.04
N SER A 11 -8.95 -3.34 -7.99
CA SER A 11 -10.39 -3.57 -7.98
C SER A 11 -10.90 -3.58 -6.55
N ILE A 12 -12.20 -3.34 -6.39
CA ILE A 12 -12.84 -3.30 -5.08
C ILE A 12 -14.11 -4.15 -5.13
N GLU A 13 -14.32 -4.93 -4.08
CA GLU A 13 -15.52 -5.73 -3.92
C GLU A 13 -15.94 -5.68 -2.45
N GLY A 14 -16.99 -4.91 -2.17
CA GLY A 14 -17.46 -4.72 -0.81
C GLY A 14 -16.42 -4.01 0.05
N ASP A 15 -16.03 -4.64 1.16
CA ASP A 15 -15.01 -4.14 2.06
C ASP A 15 -13.64 -4.75 1.81
N GLN A 16 -13.47 -5.38 0.64
CA GLN A 16 -12.20 -5.97 0.23
C GLN A 16 -11.76 -5.36 -1.09
N ALA A 17 -10.46 -5.36 -1.32
CA ALA A 17 -9.90 -4.83 -2.55
C ALA A 17 -8.75 -5.73 -3.00
N ASP A 18 -8.56 -5.78 -4.31
CA ASP A 18 -7.36 -6.39 -4.89
C ASP A 18 -6.34 -5.28 -5.07
N VAL A 19 -5.13 -5.53 -4.64
CA VAL A 19 -4.03 -4.57 -4.73
C VAL A 19 -2.85 -5.22 -5.45
N ASP A 20 -2.09 -4.39 -6.12
CA ASP A 20 -0.88 -4.81 -6.83
C ASP A 20 0.32 -4.56 -5.92
N ILE A 21 1.00 -5.63 -5.57
CA ILE A 21 2.21 -5.59 -4.75
C ILE A 21 3.35 -6.14 -5.60
N GLY A 22 4.06 -5.23 -6.27
CA GLY A 22 5.21 -5.62 -7.09
C GLY A 22 4.88 -6.61 -8.20
N GLY A 23 3.71 -6.49 -8.81
CA GLY A 23 3.26 -7.38 -9.88
C GLY A 23 2.43 -8.56 -9.39
N VAL A 24 2.27 -8.70 -8.08
CA VAL A 24 1.45 -9.76 -7.49
C VAL A 24 0.15 -9.16 -6.98
N ILE A 25 -0.98 -9.73 -7.39
CA ILE A 25 -2.28 -9.25 -6.94
C ILE A 25 -2.67 -9.98 -5.66
N ARG A 26 -3.02 -9.21 -4.66
CA ARG A 26 -3.45 -9.72 -3.36
C ARG A 26 -4.77 -9.11 -2.96
N ARG A 27 -5.59 -9.89 -2.27
CA ARG A 27 -6.83 -9.38 -1.70
C ARG A 27 -6.58 -8.92 -0.27
N VAL A 28 -7.02 -7.70 0.03
CA VAL A 28 -6.82 -7.10 1.35
C VAL A 28 -8.12 -6.47 1.83
N SER A 29 -8.22 -6.23 3.13
CA SER A 29 -9.39 -5.58 3.70
C SER A 29 -9.23 -4.06 3.61
N ILE A 30 -10.29 -3.38 3.16
CA ILE A 30 -10.38 -1.93 3.19
C ILE A 30 -11.46 -1.47 4.18
N ALA A 31 -11.78 -2.31 5.14
CA ALA A 31 -12.78 -1.98 6.15
C ALA A 31 -12.40 -0.73 6.94
N LEU A 32 -11.10 -0.48 7.12
CA LEU A 32 -10.60 0.70 7.82
C LEU A 32 -10.48 1.93 6.92
N THR A 33 -10.62 1.74 5.61
CA THR A 33 -10.52 2.83 4.63
C THR A 33 -11.69 2.76 3.66
N PRO A 34 -12.94 2.96 4.16
CA PRO A 34 -14.12 2.79 3.30
C PRO A 34 -14.20 3.81 2.16
N GLU A 35 -13.46 4.88 2.25
CA GLU A 35 -13.39 5.90 1.20
C GLU A 35 -12.45 5.52 0.05
N ALA A 36 -11.73 4.42 0.15
CA ALA A 36 -10.79 4.00 -0.88
C ALA A 36 -11.49 3.68 -2.19
N GLU A 37 -10.85 4.02 -3.30
CA GLU A 37 -11.39 3.81 -4.65
C GLU A 37 -10.34 3.13 -5.52
N VAL A 38 -10.79 2.51 -6.61
CA VAL A 38 -9.90 1.91 -7.60
C VAL A 38 -8.95 2.98 -8.14
N GLY A 39 -7.68 2.65 -8.19
CA GLY A 39 -6.64 3.58 -8.60
C GLY A 39 -5.99 4.33 -7.45
N ASN A 40 -6.58 4.30 -6.26
CA ASN A 40 -5.96 4.89 -5.09
C ASN A 40 -4.79 4.05 -4.61
N TYR A 41 -3.86 4.70 -3.94
CA TYR A 41 -2.84 4.01 -3.17
C TYR A 41 -3.29 3.94 -1.71
N VAL A 42 -3.02 2.83 -1.07
CA VAL A 42 -3.29 2.66 0.34
C VAL A 42 -2.05 2.11 1.04
N LEU A 43 -1.89 2.47 2.31
CA LEU A 43 -0.86 1.86 3.13
C LEU A 43 -1.36 0.52 3.63
N LEU A 44 -0.63 -0.53 3.32
CA LEU A 44 -0.99 -1.88 3.71
C LEU A 44 -0.14 -2.32 4.89
N HIS A 45 -0.81 -2.85 5.91
CA HIS A 45 -0.15 -3.39 7.08
C HIS A 45 -0.89 -4.66 7.52
N THR A 46 -0.21 -5.78 7.52
CA THR A 46 -0.75 -7.08 7.95
C THR A 46 -2.07 -7.48 7.27
N GLY A 47 -2.21 -7.15 5.97
CA GLY A 47 -3.39 -7.49 5.20
C GLY A 47 -4.54 -6.50 5.29
N TYR A 48 -4.36 -5.39 6.01
CA TYR A 48 -5.35 -4.33 6.16
C TYR A 48 -4.82 -3.03 5.56
N ALA A 49 -5.65 -2.38 4.76
CA ALA A 49 -5.37 -1.01 4.34
C ALA A 49 -5.66 -0.09 5.51
N ILE A 50 -4.69 0.68 5.94
CA ILE A 50 -4.82 1.53 7.13
C ILE A 50 -4.91 3.01 6.81
N ASN A 51 -4.58 3.41 5.59
CA ASN A 51 -4.67 4.80 5.19
C ASN A 51 -4.72 4.89 3.68
N VAL A 52 -5.43 5.90 3.17
CA VAL A 52 -5.49 6.17 1.74
C VAL A 52 -4.49 7.28 1.42
N LEU A 53 -3.67 7.06 0.42
CA LEU A 53 -2.67 8.01 -0.03
C LEU A 53 -3.01 8.49 -1.43
N ASN A 54 -2.68 9.74 -1.74
CA ASN A 54 -2.70 10.16 -3.12
C ASN A 54 -1.41 9.67 -3.80
N GLU A 55 -1.36 9.77 -5.12
CA GLU A 55 -0.22 9.28 -5.88
C GLU A 55 1.09 9.92 -5.45
N GLN A 56 1.08 11.21 -5.19
CA GLN A 56 2.28 11.91 -4.77
C GLN A 56 2.78 11.41 -3.41
N GLU A 57 1.88 11.26 -2.46
CA GLU A 57 2.24 10.74 -1.15
C GLU A 57 2.79 9.32 -1.23
N ALA A 58 2.18 8.50 -2.08
CA ALA A 58 2.65 7.13 -2.28
C ALA A 58 4.07 7.10 -2.84
N GLN A 59 4.35 7.95 -3.82
CA GLN A 59 5.68 8.02 -4.41
C GLN A 59 6.72 8.52 -3.43
N GLU A 60 6.37 9.50 -2.61
CA GLU A 60 7.27 9.99 -1.57
C GLU A 60 7.58 8.90 -0.56
N THR A 61 6.57 8.14 -0.15
CA THR A 61 6.74 7.04 0.79
C THR A 61 7.61 5.95 0.19
N LEU A 62 7.38 5.59 -1.08
CA LEU A 62 8.20 4.59 -1.76
C LEU A 62 9.66 5.04 -1.86
N SER A 63 9.89 6.32 -2.15
CA SER A 63 11.24 6.86 -2.21
C SER A 63 11.95 6.78 -0.87
N LEU A 64 11.23 7.08 0.21
CA LEU A 64 11.78 6.95 1.54
C LEU A 64 12.12 5.50 1.88
N LEU A 65 11.26 4.57 1.51
CA LEU A 65 11.51 3.15 1.74
C LEU A 65 12.74 2.68 0.97
N GLU A 66 12.91 3.12 -0.26
CA GLU A 66 14.09 2.80 -1.04
C GLU A 66 15.36 3.31 -0.37
N ARG A 67 15.32 4.53 0.16
CA ARG A 67 16.48 5.08 0.88
C ARG A 67 16.79 4.29 2.13
N LEU A 68 15.77 3.84 2.85
CA LEU A 68 15.99 3.03 4.04
C LEU A 68 16.61 1.69 3.69
N VAL A 69 16.18 1.06 2.61
CA VAL A 69 16.76 -0.18 2.15
C VAL A 69 18.22 0.02 1.75
N GLU A 70 18.51 1.06 0.99
CA GLU A 70 19.89 1.37 0.60
C GLU A 70 20.78 1.65 1.81
N ALA A 71 20.27 2.40 2.79
CA ALA A 71 21.02 2.69 3.98
C ALA A 71 21.22 1.46 4.85
N GLY A 72 20.23 0.57 4.89
CA GLY A 72 20.28 -0.63 5.71
C GLY A 72 21.09 -1.77 5.11
N GLU A 73 21.29 -1.78 3.81
CA GLU A 73 21.99 -2.86 3.13
C GLU A 73 23.44 -3.04 3.57
N GLY A 74 24.04 -1.98 4.01
CA GLY A 74 25.42 -2.05 4.45
C GLY A 74 25.62 -2.72 5.78
N GLU A 75 24.56 -3.10 6.42
CA GLU A 75 24.62 -3.70 7.74
C GLU A 75 24.68 -5.21 7.75
#